data_8d31960d3f8d1197088bee3f2cd2fdd5
#
_entry.id   8d31960d3f8d1197088bee3f2cd2fdd5
#
_cell.length_a   1.000
_cell.length_b   1.000
_cell.length_c   1.000
_cell.angle_alpha   90.00
_cell.angle_beta   90.00
_cell.angle_gamma   90.00
#
_symmetry.space_group_name_H-M   'P 1'
#
loop_
_entity.id
_entity.type
_entity.pdbx_description
1 polymer ?
#
loop_
_entity_poly.entity_id
_entity_poly.type
_entity_poly.pdbx_seq_one_letter_code
_entity_poly.pdbx_strand_id
1 'polypeptide(L)'
;PEAVVRVNQLIDSPGSSLAEIGEVIAHDAALSGRLLRLVNSAFYGFPAAIGTVSRAISLIGTDEVRTLVVAASAVSAFAGIDPRLVDMNAFWLRSVYCGLIARKLAATRFRRCTETQFLSGLLHDVGKLVVFRRLPERAAMMLAQAETSGVPLYRIERESLGFTSAEVGAELLERWKLPRQLWEPIRFQHAPEAAQTHPWEASVLHVACAVTNQFEPELKSAPRNGELDDLPASAAALAMLGLGSEQLGAIAFEANIESIDVLGLLSPSAAAIW
;
A
#
# COMPACT_ATOMS: atom_id res chain seq x y z
N PRO A 1 -8.94 -7.64 10.84
CA PRO A 1 -10.34 -7.19 10.96
C PRO A 1 -11.28 -8.31 10.50
N GLU A 2 -12.35 -8.54 11.25
CA GLU A 2 -13.27 -9.67 11.00
C GLU A 2 -13.90 -9.60 9.61
N ALA A 3 -14.30 -8.42 9.18
CA ALA A 3 -14.86 -8.19 7.85
C ALA A 3 -13.91 -8.63 6.71
N VAL A 4 -12.61 -8.38 6.83
CA VAL A 4 -11.59 -8.81 5.84
C VAL A 4 -11.57 -10.33 5.73
N VAL A 5 -11.48 -11.02 6.87
CA VAL A 5 -11.43 -12.49 6.89
C VAL A 5 -12.70 -13.09 6.26
N ARG A 6 -13.85 -12.53 6.58
CA ARG A 6 -15.14 -13.02 6.10
C ARG A 6 -15.35 -12.75 4.61
N VAL A 7 -14.99 -11.56 4.13
CA VAL A 7 -15.04 -11.24 2.69
C VAL A 7 -14.08 -12.14 1.90
N ASN A 8 -12.86 -12.36 2.39
CA ASN A 8 -11.91 -13.26 1.73
C ASN A 8 -12.45 -14.70 1.67
N GLN A 9 -13.02 -15.23 2.76
CA GLN A 9 -13.60 -16.56 2.78
C GLN A 9 -14.74 -16.72 1.76
N LEU A 10 -15.59 -15.70 1.62
CA LEU A 10 -16.67 -15.72 0.63
C LEU A 10 -16.12 -15.67 -0.80
N ILE A 11 -15.15 -14.79 -1.09
CA ILE A 11 -14.57 -14.69 -2.42
C ILE A 11 -13.86 -16.00 -2.84
N ASP A 12 -13.21 -16.68 -1.89
CA ASP A 12 -12.51 -17.95 -2.14
C ASP A 12 -13.45 -19.17 -2.19
N SER A 13 -14.73 -19.01 -1.83
CA SER A 13 -15.69 -20.11 -1.81
C SER A 13 -16.41 -20.25 -3.16
N PRO A 14 -16.33 -21.42 -3.83
CA PRO A 14 -16.88 -21.61 -5.19
C PRO A 14 -18.41 -21.42 -5.33
N GLY A 15 -19.14 -21.31 -4.24
CA GLY A 15 -20.61 -21.18 -4.24
C GLY A 15 -21.11 -19.82 -3.77
N SER A 16 -20.23 -18.90 -3.40
CA SER A 16 -20.66 -17.61 -2.86
C SER A 16 -21.13 -16.66 -3.96
N SER A 17 -22.24 -15.99 -3.68
CA SER A 17 -22.80 -14.97 -4.56
C SER A 17 -22.21 -13.59 -4.29
N LEU A 18 -22.24 -12.72 -5.31
CA LEU A 18 -21.88 -11.30 -5.17
C LEU A 18 -22.78 -10.59 -4.11
N ALA A 19 -24.01 -11.08 -3.96
CA ALA A 19 -24.95 -10.57 -2.97
C ALA A 19 -24.48 -10.83 -1.54
N GLU A 20 -24.01 -12.05 -1.22
CA GLU A 20 -23.49 -12.40 0.10
C GLU A 20 -22.24 -11.57 0.48
N ILE A 21 -21.34 -11.35 -0.47
CA ILE A 21 -20.18 -10.46 -0.27
C ILE A 21 -20.67 -9.04 0.04
N GLY A 22 -21.64 -8.56 -0.74
CA GLY A 22 -22.26 -7.25 -0.56
C GLY A 22 -22.92 -7.07 0.81
N GLU A 23 -23.62 -8.09 1.31
CA GLU A 23 -24.26 -8.09 2.63
C GLU A 23 -23.23 -7.99 3.76
N VAL A 24 -22.15 -8.75 3.71
CA VAL A 24 -21.09 -8.69 4.73
C VAL A 24 -20.49 -7.29 4.81
N ILE A 25 -20.22 -6.65 3.67
CA ILE A 25 -19.70 -5.28 3.61
C ILE A 25 -20.77 -4.29 4.10
N ALA A 26 -22.02 -4.47 3.74
CA ALA A 26 -23.14 -3.59 4.11
C ALA A 26 -23.44 -3.57 5.61
N HIS A 27 -23.10 -4.63 6.34
CA HIS A 27 -23.22 -4.67 7.81
C HIS A 27 -22.26 -3.72 8.54
N ASP A 28 -21.18 -3.29 7.90
CA ASP A 28 -20.28 -2.26 8.41
C ASP A 28 -20.48 -0.94 7.62
N ALA A 29 -21.25 -0.01 8.20
CA ALA A 29 -21.57 1.27 7.58
C ALA A 29 -20.32 2.11 7.29
N ALA A 30 -19.29 2.03 8.14
CA ALA A 30 -18.04 2.78 7.95
C ALA A 30 -17.24 2.19 6.79
N LEU A 31 -17.18 0.87 6.68
CA LEU A 31 -16.53 0.15 5.58
C LEU A 31 -17.25 0.40 4.25
N SER A 32 -18.59 0.27 4.24
CA SER A 32 -19.43 0.58 3.08
C SER A 32 -19.24 2.00 2.58
N GLY A 33 -19.26 2.96 3.49
CA GLY A 33 -19.08 4.37 3.15
C GLY A 33 -17.69 4.66 2.56
N ARG A 34 -16.62 4.03 3.07
CA ARG A 34 -15.27 4.15 2.50
C ARG A 34 -15.16 3.50 1.14
N LEU A 35 -15.68 2.26 0.99
CA LEU A 35 -15.70 1.56 -0.28
C LEU A 35 -16.40 2.39 -1.37
N LEU A 36 -17.61 2.89 -1.07
CA LEU A 36 -18.37 3.69 -2.04
C LEU A 36 -17.67 5.00 -2.40
N ARG A 37 -17.04 5.68 -1.43
CA ARG A 37 -16.23 6.88 -1.74
C ARG A 37 -15.07 6.56 -2.68
N LEU A 38 -14.31 5.49 -2.40
CA LEU A 38 -13.20 5.07 -3.26
C LEU A 38 -13.67 4.75 -4.68
N VAL A 39 -14.74 3.98 -4.83
CA VAL A 39 -15.26 3.59 -6.15
C VAL A 39 -15.79 4.81 -6.92
N ASN A 40 -16.32 5.82 -6.24
CA ASN A 40 -16.78 7.08 -6.85
C ASN A 40 -15.68 8.12 -7.06
N SER A 41 -14.44 7.81 -6.75
CA SER A 41 -13.33 8.75 -6.92
C SER A 41 -12.89 8.90 -8.37
N ALA A 42 -12.11 9.95 -8.64
CA ALA A 42 -11.43 10.13 -9.92
C ALA A 42 -10.51 8.95 -10.27
N PHE A 43 -10.04 8.20 -9.27
CA PHE A 43 -9.23 6.99 -9.41
C PHE A 43 -9.91 5.91 -10.26
N TYR A 44 -11.24 5.72 -10.13
CA TYR A 44 -12.01 4.78 -10.94
C TYR A 44 -12.65 5.45 -12.17
N GLY A 45 -12.91 6.76 -12.11
CA GLY A 45 -13.38 7.55 -13.24
C GLY A 45 -14.75 7.15 -13.79
N PHE A 46 -15.64 6.59 -12.97
CA PHE A 46 -16.98 6.24 -13.42
C PHE A 46 -17.82 7.49 -13.74
N PRO A 47 -18.54 7.51 -14.87
CA PRO A 47 -19.30 8.70 -15.30
C PRO A 47 -20.54 8.98 -14.45
N ALA A 48 -21.00 8.01 -13.65
CA ALA A 48 -22.16 8.13 -12.78
C ALA A 48 -21.86 7.61 -11.38
N ALA A 49 -22.44 8.26 -10.38
CA ALA A 49 -22.27 7.87 -8.98
C ALA A 49 -22.82 6.47 -8.70
N ILE A 50 -22.03 5.68 -7.98
CA ILE A 50 -22.35 4.33 -7.56
C ILE A 50 -22.89 4.40 -6.12
N GLY A 51 -24.18 4.11 -5.95
CA GLY A 51 -24.89 4.28 -4.67
C GLY A 51 -24.94 3.04 -3.79
N THR A 52 -24.54 1.86 -4.28
CA THR A 52 -24.64 0.59 -3.53
C THR A 52 -23.41 -0.27 -3.65
N VAL A 53 -23.11 -1.02 -2.58
CA VAL A 53 -21.98 -1.97 -2.55
C VAL A 53 -22.14 -3.04 -3.63
N SER A 54 -23.34 -3.60 -3.81
CA SER A 54 -23.60 -4.62 -4.84
C SER A 54 -23.32 -4.10 -6.25
N ARG A 55 -23.66 -2.83 -6.52
CA ARG A 55 -23.34 -2.21 -7.84
C ARG A 55 -21.84 -1.99 -7.99
N ALA A 56 -21.14 -1.58 -6.93
CA ALA A 56 -19.69 -1.48 -6.93
C ALA A 56 -19.05 -2.82 -7.28
N ILE A 57 -19.41 -3.90 -6.58
CA ILE A 57 -18.90 -5.25 -6.84
C ILE A 57 -19.11 -5.66 -8.31
N SER A 58 -20.30 -5.39 -8.87
CA SER A 58 -20.63 -5.74 -10.25
C SER A 58 -19.78 -4.98 -11.28
N LEU A 59 -19.30 -3.77 -10.96
CA LEU A 59 -18.53 -2.92 -11.88
C LEU A 59 -17.03 -3.15 -11.80
N ILE A 60 -16.50 -3.28 -10.56
CA ILE A 60 -15.05 -3.39 -10.34
C ILE A 60 -14.58 -4.83 -10.13
N GLY A 61 -15.51 -5.75 -9.86
CA GLY A 61 -15.20 -7.16 -9.61
C GLY A 61 -14.87 -7.47 -8.15
N THR A 62 -14.86 -8.75 -7.81
CA THR A 62 -14.66 -9.25 -6.45
C THR A 62 -13.23 -9.02 -5.92
N ASP A 63 -12.23 -9.19 -6.76
CA ASP A 63 -10.82 -9.04 -6.38
C ASP A 63 -10.48 -7.60 -6.03
N GLU A 64 -11.03 -6.65 -6.79
CA GLU A 64 -10.89 -5.22 -6.50
C GLU A 64 -11.61 -4.85 -5.21
N VAL A 65 -12.82 -5.36 -5.01
CA VAL A 65 -13.55 -5.15 -3.75
C VAL A 65 -12.78 -5.73 -2.56
N ARG A 66 -12.19 -6.92 -2.68
CA ARG A 66 -11.29 -7.50 -1.68
C ARG A 66 -10.17 -6.51 -1.33
N THR A 67 -9.50 -5.97 -2.34
CA THR A 67 -8.42 -4.99 -2.21
C THR A 67 -8.87 -3.78 -1.39
N LEU A 68 -10.00 -3.18 -1.74
CA LEU A 68 -10.54 -2.00 -1.07
C LEU A 68 -11.00 -2.27 0.36
N VAL A 69 -11.61 -3.43 0.61
CA VAL A 69 -12.00 -3.85 1.96
C VAL A 69 -10.77 -4.01 2.87
N VAL A 70 -9.71 -4.61 2.36
CA VAL A 70 -8.44 -4.76 3.09
C VAL A 70 -7.83 -3.39 3.39
N ALA A 71 -7.73 -2.50 2.38
CA ALA A 71 -7.21 -1.16 2.53
C ALA A 71 -7.96 -0.35 3.59
N ALA A 72 -9.29 -0.28 3.48
CA ALA A 72 -10.14 0.46 4.40
C ALA A 72 -10.09 -0.10 5.83
N SER A 73 -9.96 -1.42 5.98
CA SER A 73 -9.87 -2.10 7.27
C SER A 73 -8.52 -1.92 7.94
N ALA A 74 -7.43 -1.91 7.15
CA ALA A 74 -6.07 -1.69 7.66
C ALA A 74 -5.95 -0.31 8.30
N VAL A 75 -6.46 0.75 7.64
CA VAL A 75 -6.47 2.12 8.20
C VAL A 75 -7.16 2.16 9.56
N SER A 76 -8.27 1.45 9.72
CA SER A 76 -9.04 1.43 10.99
C SER A 76 -8.34 0.59 12.08
N ALA A 77 -7.70 -0.51 11.70
CA ALA A 77 -7.07 -1.43 12.64
C ALA A 77 -5.90 -0.82 13.41
N PHE A 78 -5.22 0.17 12.82
CA PHE A 78 -4.04 0.80 13.39
C PHE A 78 -4.27 2.20 13.97
N ALA A 79 -5.51 2.57 14.25
CA ALA A 79 -5.81 3.80 14.98
C ALA A 79 -5.21 3.77 16.41
N GLY A 80 -4.77 4.93 16.91
CA GLY A 80 -4.32 5.09 18.30
C GLY A 80 -2.87 4.65 18.59
N ILE A 81 -2.00 4.60 17.58
CA ILE A 81 -0.53 4.50 17.79
C ILE A 81 -0.03 5.85 18.31
N ASP A 82 0.98 5.81 19.20
CA ASP A 82 1.58 7.00 19.79
C ASP A 82 2.08 7.97 18.70
N PRO A 83 1.58 9.22 18.65
CA PRO A 83 2.00 10.20 17.64
C PRO A 83 3.50 10.53 17.67
N ARG A 84 4.19 10.23 18.77
CA ARG A 84 5.65 10.41 18.87
C ARG A 84 6.43 9.37 18.04
N LEU A 85 5.80 8.23 17.72
CA LEU A 85 6.41 7.19 16.90
C LEU A 85 6.10 7.37 15.42
N VAL A 86 4.90 7.87 15.09
CA VAL A 86 4.46 8.02 13.71
C VAL A 86 3.32 9.04 13.61
N ASP A 87 3.43 9.96 12.66
CA ASP A 87 2.28 10.71 12.18
C ASP A 87 1.47 9.79 11.24
N MET A 88 0.27 9.42 11.66
CA MET A 88 -0.58 8.50 10.90
C MET A 88 -1.06 9.10 9.57
N ASN A 89 -1.18 10.42 9.46
CA ASN A 89 -1.57 11.06 8.21
C ASN A 89 -0.43 11.01 7.19
N ALA A 90 0.78 11.37 7.61
CA ALA A 90 1.99 11.24 6.78
C ALA A 90 2.24 9.78 6.40
N PHE A 91 2.06 8.84 7.34
CA PHE A 91 2.19 7.41 7.07
C PHE A 91 1.26 6.94 5.94
N TRP A 92 -0.04 7.27 6.03
CA TRP A 92 -0.99 6.82 5.01
C TRP A 92 -0.83 7.57 3.69
N LEU A 93 -0.48 8.87 3.71
CA LEU A 93 -0.17 9.61 2.48
C LEU A 93 0.98 8.96 1.72
N ARG A 94 2.06 8.65 2.43
CA ARG A 94 3.22 7.96 1.89
C ARG A 94 2.86 6.56 1.36
N SER A 95 2.03 5.82 2.09
CA SER A 95 1.56 4.49 1.70
C SER A 95 0.70 4.54 0.42
N VAL A 96 -0.20 5.52 0.31
CA VAL A 96 -0.99 5.78 -0.90
C VAL A 96 -0.09 6.12 -2.08
N TYR A 97 0.87 7.03 -1.87
CA TYR A 97 1.81 7.43 -2.90
C TYR A 97 2.63 6.25 -3.43
N CYS A 98 3.18 5.42 -2.52
CA CYS A 98 3.86 4.19 -2.89
C CYS A 98 2.96 3.23 -3.69
N GLY A 99 1.69 3.08 -3.28
CA GLY A 99 0.72 2.26 -3.98
C GLY A 99 0.44 2.75 -5.40
N LEU A 100 0.28 4.05 -5.57
CA LEU A 100 0.06 4.67 -6.90
C LEU A 100 1.27 4.49 -7.82
N ILE A 101 2.49 4.68 -7.29
CA ILE A 101 3.72 4.42 -8.05
C ILE A 101 3.77 2.95 -8.46
N ALA A 102 3.57 2.00 -7.53
CA ALA A 102 3.60 0.57 -7.82
C ALA A 102 2.57 0.19 -8.90
N ARG A 103 1.35 0.73 -8.83
CA ARG A 103 0.30 0.56 -9.85
C ARG A 103 0.74 1.08 -11.21
N LYS A 104 1.27 2.31 -11.27
CA LYS A 104 1.71 2.94 -12.52
C LYS A 104 2.92 2.21 -13.13
N LEU A 105 3.87 1.78 -12.32
CA LEU A 105 4.98 0.92 -12.76
C LEU A 105 4.45 -0.37 -13.38
N ALA A 106 3.49 -1.01 -12.74
CA ALA A 106 2.88 -2.24 -13.26
C ALA A 106 2.09 -2.01 -14.57
N ALA A 107 1.44 -0.87 -14.71
CA ALA A 107 0.66 -0.51 -15.89
C ALA A 107 1.53 -0.35 -17.16
N THR A 108 2.84 -0.10 -17.02
CA THR A 108 3.76 -0.05 -18.16
C THR A 108 3.88 -1.40 -18.88
N ARG A 109 3.73 -2.50 -18.14
CA ARG A 109 3.81 -3.86 -18.67
C ARG A 109 2.43 -4.51 -18.84
N PHE A 110 1.53 -4.33 -17.88
CA PHE A 110 0.20 -4.91 -17.85
C PHE A 110 -0.85 -3.81 -17.86
N ARG A 111 -1.67 -3.75 -18.92
CA ARG A 111 -2.75 -2.77 -19.02
C ARG A 111 -3.94 -3.04 -18.08
N ARG A 112 -3.98 -4.21 -17.42
CA ARG A 112 -5.07 -4.65 -16.54
C ARG A 112 -4.47 -5.37 -15.33
N CYS A 113 -5.21 -5.43 -14.22
CA CYS A 113 -4.83 -6.14 -13.00
C CYS A 113 -3.62 -5.51 -12.26
N THR A 114 -3.61 -4.19 -12.10
CA THR A 114 -2.58 -3.46 -11.36
C THR A 114 -2.99 -3.13 -9.93
N GLU A 115 -4.16 -3.57 -9.52
CA GLU A 115 -4.78 -3.32 -8.22
C GLU A 115 -3.98 -3.99 -7.08
N THR A 116 -3.48 -5.20 -7.33
CA THR A 116 -2.62 -5.92 -6.37
C THR A 116 -1.34 -5.14 -6.07
N GLN A 117 -0.73 -4.50 -7.08
CA GLN A 117 0.46 -3.68 -6.89
C GLN A 117 0.16 -2.40 -6.13
N PHE A 118 -1.00 -1.77 -6.39
CA PHE A 118 -1.47 -0.67 -5.56
C PHE A 118 -1.59 -1.08 -4.09
N LEU A 119 -2.23 -2.22 -3.81
CA LEU A 119 -2.42 -2.71 -2.46
C LEU A 119 -1.10 -3.11 -1.79
N SER A 120 -0.17 -3.72 -2.54
CA SER A 120 1.18 -4.02 -2.05
C SER A 120 1.90 -2.75 -1.61
N GLY A 121 1.86 -1.69 -2.41
CA GLY A 121 2.44 -0.40 -2.05
C GLY A 121 1.71 0.28 -0.89
N LEU A 122 0.37 0.23 -0.84
CA LEU A 122 -0.41 0.78 0.27
C LEU A 122 -0.10 0.09 1.61
N LEU A 123 0.19 -1.19 1.60
CA LEU A 123 0.40 -2.00 2.80
C LEU A 123 1.87 -2.34 3.08
N HIS A 124 2.81 -1.83 2.27
CA HIS A 124 4.23 -2.20 2.35
C HIS A 124 4.85 -2.00 3.74
N ASP A 125 4.41 -0.98 4.45
CA ASP A 125 4.91 -0.58 5.77
C ASP A 125 3.97 -0.95 6.93
N VAL A 126 2.88 -1.68 6.68
CA VAL A 126 1.91 -2.04 7.74
C VAL A 126 2.54 -2.77 8.93
N GLY A 127 3.60 -3.51 8.69
CA GLY A 127 4.36 -4.19 9.74
C GLY A 127 5.07 -3.25 10.71
N LYS A 128 5.47 -2.03 10.28
CA LYS A 128 5.97 -0.98 11.18
C LYS A 128 4.93 -0.62 12.23
N LEU A 129 3.65 -0.49 11.81
CA LEU A 129 2.56 -0.19 12.74
C LEU A 129 2.35 -1.29 13.78
N VAL A 130 2.56 -2.56 13.38
CA VAL A 130 2.54 -3.70 14.33
C VAL A 130 3.68 -3.57 15.33
N VAL A 131 4.91 -3.29 14.86
CA VAL A 131 6.10 -3.13 15.72
C VAL A 131 5.90 -1.94 16.67
N PHE A 132 5.44 -0.79 16.18
CA PHE A 132 5.20 0.41 17.00
C PHE A 132 4.14 0.16 18.08
N ARG A 133 3.10 -0.58 17.75
CA ARG A 133 2.05 -0.92 18.71
C ARG A 133 2.46 -1.96 19.75
N ARG A 134 3.29 -2.93 19.36
CA ARG A 134 3.67 -4.06 20.24
C ARG A 134 4.97 -3.86 21.00
N LEU A 135 5.87 -3.05 20.45
CA LEU A 135 7.21 -2.80 20.99
C LEU A 135 7.53 -1.30 20.95
N PRO A 136 6.70 -0.42 21.53
CA PRO A 136 6.82 1.04 21.36
C PRO A 136 8.16 1.60 21.81
N GLU A 137 8.72 1.13 22.92
CA GLU A 137 10.00 1.58 23.45
C GLU A 137 11.17 1.18 22.52
N ARG A 138 11.18 -0.07 22.04
CA ARG A 138 12.18 -0.52 21.08
C ARG A 138 12.05 0.22 19.75
N ALA A 139 10.83 0.46 19.30
CA ALA A 139 10.57 1.24 18.08
C ALA A 139 11.16 2.65 18.20
N ALA A 140 10.93 3.34 19.30
CA ALA A 140 11.50 4.67 19.56
C ALA A 140 13.05 4.67 19.52
N MET A 141 13.67 3.68 20.14
CA MET A 141 15.14 3.54 20.11
C MET A 141 15.67 3.29 18.70
N MET A 142 15.03 2.40 17.94
CA MET A 142 15.44 2.08 16.56
C MET A 142 15.25 3.27 15.62
N LEU A 143 14.16 4.03 15.76
CA LEU A 143 13.92 5.26 14.99
C LEU A 143 14.99 6.32 15.29
N ALA A 144 15.29 6.59 16.56
CA ALA A 144 16.34 7.53 16.95
C ALA A 144 17.73 7.09 16.45
N GLN A 145 18.00 5.78 16.47
CA GLN A 145 19.24 5.24 15.92
C GLN A 145 19.30 5.42 14.39
N ALA A 146 18.22 5.17 13.67
CA ALA A 146 18.14 5.38 12.23
C ALA A 146 18.40 6.85 11.85
N GLU A 147 17.76 7.77 12.56
CA GLU A 147 17.92 9.21 12.36
C GLU A 147 19.35 9.67 12.60
N THR A 148 19.99 9.21 13.68
CA THR A 148 21.35 9.65 14.03
C THR A 148 22.44 9.01 13.21
N SER A 149 22.28 7.75 12.79
CA SER A 149 23.30 7.00 12.05
C SER A 149 23.16 7.07 10.53
N GLY A 150 21.99 7.45 10.01
CA GLY A 150 21.67 7.35 8.59
C GLY A 150 21.52 5.92 8.07
N VAL A 151 21.57 4.92 8.96
CA VAL A 151 21.37 3.52 8.60
C VAL A 151 19.87 3.25 8.37
N PRO A 152 19.48 2.60 7.27
CA PRO A 152 18.08 2.26 7.03
C PRO A 152 17.44 1.47 8.17
N LEU A 153 16.23 1.85 8.57
CA LEU A 153 15.52 1.28 9.72
C LEU A 153 15.44 -0.26 9.66
N TYR A 154 15.19 -0.84 8.49
CA TYR A 154 15.08 -2.30 8.34
C TYR A 154 16.37 -3.05 8.72
N ARG A 155 17.56 -2.43 8.58
CA ARG A 155 18.83 -3.02 9.02
C ARG A 155 18.95 -2.99 10.52
N ILE A 156 18.56 -1.88 11.14
CA ILE A 156 18.53 -1.74 12.60
C ILE A 156 17.52 -2.71 13.22
N GLU A 157 16.35 -2.87 12.61
CA GLU A 157 15.34 -3.87 12.98
C GLU A 157 15.95 -5.28 12.96
N ARG A 158 16.64 -5.64 11.87
CA ARG A 158 17.30 -6.95 11.73
C ARG A 158 18.31 -7.22 12.83
N GLU A 159 19.13 -6.22 13.17
CA GLU A 159 20.15 -6.32 14.23
C GLU A 159 19.51 -6.39 15.62
N SER A 160 18.48 -5.57 15.87
CA SER A 160 17.88 -5.43 17.21
C SER A 160 16.83 -6.49 17.52
N LEU A 161 16.06 -6.93 16.51
CA LEU A 161 14.90 -7.81 16.70
C LEU A 161 15.12 -9.20 16.10
N GLY A 162 16.08 -9.37 15.18
CA GLY A 162 16.27 -10.60 14.39
C GLY A 162 15.33 -10.72 13.18
N PHE A 163 14.40 -9.77 13.02
CA PHE A 163 13.45 -9.70 11.89
C PHE A 163 13.21 -8.26 11.50
N THR A 164 12.57 -8.04 10.34
CA THR A 164 12.19 -6.71 9.84
C THR A 164 10.68 -6.49 9.93
N SER A 165 10.28 -5.24 9.94
CA SER A 165 8.86 -4.86 9.81
C SER A 165 8.23 -5.37 8.49
N ALA A 166 8.99 -5.46 7.41
CA ALA A 166 8.53 -6.05 6.16
C ALA A 166 8.09 -7.51 6.31
N GLU A 167 8.86 -8.32 7.05
CA GLU A 167 8.50 -9.71 7.36
C GLU A 167 7.27 -9.79 8.26
N VAL A 168 7.16 -8.91 9.24
CA VAL A 168 5.97 -8.82 10.13
C VAL A 168 4.73 -8.45 9.32
N GLY A 169 4.84 -7.49 8.39
CA GLY A 169 3.74 -7.11 7.51
C GLY A 169 3.29 -8.26 6.63
N ALA A 170 4.22 -8.96 5.98
CA ALA A 170 3.92 -10.11 5.14
C ALA A 170 3.23 -11.24 5.92
N GLU A 171 3.72 -11.57 7.11
CA GLU A 171 3.11 -12.57 8.00
C GLU A 171 1.68 -12.17 8.43
N LEU A 172 1.46 -10.88 8.75
CA LEU A 172 0.14 -10.36 9.06
C LEU A 172 -0.84 -10.55 7.89
N LEU A 173 -0.42 -10.20 6.68
CA LEU A 173 -1.25 -10.30 5.47
C LEU A 173 -1.54 -11.76 5.09
N GLU A 174 -0.57 -12.65 5.26
CA GLU A 174 -0.75 -14.09 5.09
C GLU A 174 -1.79 -14.64 6.10
N ARG A 175 -1.73 -14.21 7.36
CA ARG A 175 -2.75 -14.57 8.37
C ARG A 175 -4.12 -14.00 8.06
N TRP A 176 -4.20 -12.88 7.36
CA TRP A 176 -5.45 -12.35 6.83
C TRP A 176 -5.95 -13.08 5.59
N LYS A 177 -5.27 -14.17 5.19
CA LYS A 177 -5.61 -14.99 4.02
C LYS A 177 -5.55 -14.22 2.70
N LEU A 178 -4.66 -13.25 2.61
CA LEU A 178 -4.41 -12.55 1.36
C LEU A 178 -3.53 -13.39 0.43
N PRO A 179 -3.67 -13.22 -0.90
CA PRO A 179 -2.93 -14.02 -1.86
C PRO A 179 -1.41 -13.74 -1.77
N ARG A 180 -0.61 -14.76 -2.08
CA ARG A 180 0.85 -14.69 -2.02
C ARG A 180 1.43 -13.59 -2.89
N GLN A 181 0.81 -13.33 -4.03
CA GLN A 181 1.16 -12.23 -4.94
C GLN A 181 1.16 -10.85 -4.25
N LEU A 182 0.41 -10.68 -3.15
CA LEU A 182 0.38 -9.45 -2.38
C LEU A 182 1.47 -9.41 -1.31
N TRP A 183 1.57 -10.44 -0.47
CA TRP A 183 2.43 -10.41 0.71
C TRP A 183 3.89 -10.78 0.44
N GLU A 184 4.18 -11.60 -0.60
CA GLU A 184 5.57 -11.97 -0.93
C GLU A 184 6.40 -10.75 -1.39
N PRO A 185 5.89 -9.84 -2.25
CA PRO A 185 6.57 -8.59 -2.56
C PRO A 185 6.89 -7.75 -1.33
N ILE A 186 5.96 -7.68 -0.37
CA ILE A 186 6.17 -6.94 0.88
C ILE A 186 7.28 -7.57 1.72
N ARG A 187 7.31 -8.90 1.82
CA ARG A 187 8.38 -9.62 2.54
C ARG A 187 9.76 -9.29 1.98
N PHE A 188 9.87 -9.21 0.67
CA PHE A 188 11.13 -9.05 -0.04
C PHE A 188 11.35 -7.64 -0.60
N GLN A 189 10.61 -6.63 -0.11
CA GLN A 189 10.75 -5.24 -0.60
C GLN A 189 12.16 -4.65 -0.46
N HIS A 190 13.00 -5.18 0.43
CA HIS A 190 14.39 -4.74 0.61
C HIS A 190 15.42 -5.62 -0.11
N ALA A 191 15.01 -6.77 -0.64
CA ALA A 191 15.85 -7.73 -1.38
C ALA A 191 14.98 -8.46 -2.42
N PRO A 192 14.50 -7.77 -3.48
CA PRO A 192 13.52 -8.31 -4.42
C PRO A 192 13.99 -9.57 -5.15
N GLU A 193 15.30 -9.72 -5.32
CA GLU A 193 15.93 -10.89 -5.91
C GLU A 193 15.76 -12.17 -5.08
N ALA A 194 15.42 -12.06 -3.80
CA ALA A 194 15.14 -13.21 -2.93
C ALA A 194 13.69 -13.74 -3.07
N ALA A 195 12.80 -13.03 -3.74
CA ALA A 195 11.45 -13.48 -4.00
C ALA A 195 11.45 -14.65 -4.99
N GLN A 196 10.78 -15.75 -4.62
CA GLN A 196 10.84 -16.99 -5.40
C GLN A 196 9.69 -17.13 -6.39
N THR A 197 8.50 -16.67 -6.01
CA THR A 197 7.28 -16.87 -6.80
C THR A 197 6.90 -15.61 -7.59
N HIS A 198 7.09 -14.43 -6.98
CA HIS A 198 6.70 -13.12 -7.53
C HIS A 198 7.87 -12.13 -7.58
N PRO A 199 9.01 -12.45 -8.25
CA PRO A 199 10.19 -11.58 -8.27
C PRO A 199 9.96 -10.27 -9.02
N TRP A 200 9.09 -10.29 -10.03
CA TRP A 200 8.76 -9.07 -10.78
C TRP A 200 7.93 -8.12 -9.92
N GLU A 201 6.91 -8.60 -9.22
CA GLU A 201 6.09 -7.80 -8.31
C GLU A 201 6.92 -7.27 -7.13
N ALA A 202 7.86 -8.06 -6.62
CA ALA A 202 8.81 -7.64 -5.60
C ALA A 202 9.72 -6.51 -6.11
N SER A 203 10.16 -6.58 -7.37
CA SER A 203 10.95 -5.53 -8.01
C SER A 203 10.14 -4.25 -8.23
N VAL A 204 8.86 -4.37 -8.63
CA VAL A 204 7.94 -3.22 -8.74
C VAL A 204 7.81 -2.52 -7.39
N LEU A 205 7.54 -3.28 -6.32
CA LEU A 205 7.39 -2.70 -4.98
C LEU A 205 8.70 -2.09 -4.48
N HIS A 206 9.84 -2.76 -4.69
CA HIS A 206 11.16 -2.26 -4.31
C HIS A 206 11.44 -0.89 -4.94
N VAL A 207 11.23 -0.75 -6.25
CA VAL A 207 11.44 0.51 -6.97
C VAL A 207 10.42 1.56 -6.53
N ALA A 208 9.15 1.19 -6.31
CA ALA A 208 8.14 2.10 -5.79
C ALA A 208 8.52 2.64 -4.40
N CYS A 209 9.03 1.78 -3.50
CA CYS A 209 9.52 2.20 -2.18
C CYS A 209 10.74 3.13 -2.30
N ALA A 210 11.69 2.84 -3.21
CA ALA A 210 12.86 3.67 -3.42
C ALA A 210 12.47 5.07 -3.91
N VAL A 211 11.58 5.16 -4.90
CA VAL A 211 11.03 6.43 -5.39
C VAL A 211 10.29 7.18 -4.27
N THR A 212 9.44 6.49 -3.51
CA THR A 212 8.71 7.09 -2.39
C THR A 212 9.66 7.63 -1.31
N ASN A 213 10.76 6.93 -1.04
CA ASN A 213 11.74 7.36 -0.04
C ASN A 213 12.53 8.60 -0.48
N GLN A 214 12.75 8.76 -1.77
CA GLN A 214 13.49 9.89 -2.33
C GLN A 214 12.61 11.14 -2.49
N PHE A 215 11.35 10.91 -2.83
CA PHE A 215 10.36 11.97 -3.02
C PHE A 215 9.24 11.75 -2.02
N GLU A 216 9.40 12.26 -0.81
CA GLU A 216 8.26 12.35 0.10
C GLU A 216 7.14 13.13 -0.62
N PRO A 217 5.88 12.68 -0.52
CA PRO A 217 4.78 13.39 -1.16
C PRO A 217 4.63 14.77 -0.51
N GLU A 218 5.40 15.73 -1.03
CA GLU A 218 5.24 17.13 -0.74
C GLU A 218 4.29 17.73 -1.78
N LEU A 219 3.33 18.48 -1.32
CA LEU A 219 2.26 19.09 -2.12
C LEU A 219 2.72 19.96 -3.30
N LYS A 220 4.01 20.22 -3.50
CA LYS A 220 4.50 21.28 -4.38
C LYS A 220 5.72 20.95 -5.23
N SER A 221 6.38 19.81 -5.09
CA SER A 221 7.60 19.55 -5.86
C SER A 221 7.52 18.29 -6.70
N ALA A 222 7.51 18.49 -8.03
CA ALA A 222 7.86 17.40 -8.94
C ALA A 222 9.35 17.05 -8.75
N PRO A 223 9.72 15.77 -8.92
CA PRO A 223 11.13 15.39 -8.97
C PRO A 223 11.87 16.21 -10.04
N ARG A 224 13.03 16.76 -9.68
CA ARG A 224 13.86 17.50 -10.62
C ARG A 224 14.57 16.54 -11.57
N ASN A 225 14.82 16.96 -12.79
CA ASN A 225 15.60 16.18 -13.75
C ASN A 225 16.95 15.78 -13.13
N GLY A 226 17.29 14.49 -13.16
CA GLY A 226 18.53 13.92 -12.63
C GLY A 226 18.45 13.35 -11.21
N GLU A 227 17.42 13.69 -10.41
CA GLU A 227 17.31 13.17 -9.02
C GLU A 227 17.02 11.65 -8.97
N LEU A 228 16.56 11.05 -10.07
CA LEU A 228 16.29 9.62 -10.17
C LEU A 228 17.46 8.80 -10.77
N ASP A 229 18.52 9.46 -11.23
CA ASP A 229 19.70 8.76 -11.76
C ASP A 229 20.47 8.01 -10.64
N ASP A 230 20.40 8.52 -9.40
CA ASP A 230 21.00 7.93 -8.19
C ASP A 230 19.96 7.25 -7.28
N LEU A 231 18.87 6.73 -7.85
CA LEU A 231 17.83 6.06 -7.06
C LEU A 231 18.44 4.88 -6.28
N PRO A 232 18.28 4.81 -4.94
CA PRO A 232 18.81 3.73 -4.12
C PRO A 232 17.98 2.44 -4.27
N ALA A 233 17.90 1.94 -5.50
CA ALA A 233 17.22 0.71 -5.86
C ALA A 233 18.21 -0.31 -6.42
N SER A 234 17.86 -1.60 -6.28
CA SER A 234 18.63 -2.71 -6.87
C SER A 234 18.75 -2.54 -8.38
N ALA A 235 19.96 -2.59 -8.92
CA ALA A 235 20.20 -2.55 -10.36
C ALA A 235 19.45 -3.69 -11.10
N ALA A 236 19.33 -4.86 -10.46
CA ALA A 236 18.59 -5.98 -11.00
C ALA A 236 17.08 -5.68 -11.08
N ALA A 237 16.51 -5.02 -10.05
CA ALA A 237 15.11 -4.61 -10.05
C ALA A 237 14.84 -3.56 -11.13
N LEU A 238 15.69 -2.55 -11.26
CA LEU A 238 15.58 -1.53 -12.32
C LEU A 238 15.67 -2.16 -13.72
N ALA A 239 16.63 -3.06 -13.93
CA ALA A 239 16.75 -3.79 -15.19
C ALA A 239 15.53 -4.65 -15.52
N MET A 240 14.92 -5.27 -14.49
CA MET A 240 13.71 -6.08 -14.66
C MET A 240 12.50 -5.24 -15.09
N LEU A 241 12.40 -3.99 -14.64
CA LEU A 241 11.35 -3.07 -15.06
C LEU A 241 11.62 -2.46 -16.44
N GLY A 242 12.88 -2.25 -16.81
CA GLY A 242 13.29 -1.68 -18.09
C GLY A 242 12.89 -0.22 -18.27
N LEU A 243 12.78 0.55 -17.16
CA LEU A 243 12.36 1.95 -17.17
C LEU A 243 13.56 2.86 -16.87
N GLY A 244 13.65 3.97 -17.61
CA GLY A 244 14.63 5.01 -17.38
C GLY A 244 14.18 6.05 -16.34
N SER A 245 15.11 6.90 -15.89
CA SER A 245 14.87 7.95 -14.88
C SER A 245 13.75 8.92 -15.28
N GLU A 246 13.66 9.31 -16.55
CA GLU A 246 12.60 10.19 -17.05
C GLU A 246 11.20 9.57 -16.89
N GLN A 247 11.05 8.29 -17.22
CA GLN A 247 9.78 7.57 -17.06
C GLN A 247 9.39 7.40 -15.59
N LEU A 248 10.38 7.11 -14.73
CA LEU A 248 10.15 7.04 -13.28
C LEU A 248 9.74 8.40 -12.73
N GLY A 249 10.34 9.49 -13.20
CA GLY A 249 9.99 10.86 -12.83
C GLY A 249 8.57 11.23 -13.20
N ALA A 250 8.15 10.90 -14.41
CA ALA A 250 6.77 11.13 -14.86
C ALA A 250 5.75 10.34 -14.00
N ILE A 251 6.06 9.07 -13.71
CA ILE A 251 5.23 8.22 -12.84
C ILE A 251 5.12 8.80 -11.42
N ALA A 252 6.24 9.24 -10.83
CA ALA A 252 6.27 9.84 -9.50
C ALA A 252 5.43 11.13 -9.45
N PHE A 253 5.57 11.99 -10.47
CA PHE A 253 4.80 13.22 -10.55
C PHE A 253 3.29 12.98 -10.66
N GLU A 254 2.86 12.09 -11.54
CA GLU A 254 1.44 11.74 -11.68
C GLU A 254 0.88 11.11 -10.41
N ALA A 255 1.65 10.22 -9.75
CA ALA A 255 1.25 9.61 -8.50
C ALA A 255 1.09 10.64 -7.37
N ASN A 256 1.94 11.68 -7.34
CA ASN A 256 1.84 12.75 -6.35
C ASN A 256 0.54 13.56 -6.49
N ILE A 257 0.15 13.89 -7.72
CA ILE A 257 -1.12 14.59 -7.98
C ILE A 257 -2.32 13.76 -7.49
N GLU A 258 -2.33 12.45 -7.77
CA GLU A 258 -3.43 11.55 -7.41
C GLU A 258 -3.47 11.22 -5.91
N SER A 259 -2.35 11.31 -5.20
CA SER A 259 -2.22 10.80 -3.82
C SER A 259 -3.10 11.51 -2.82
N ILE A 260 -3.32 12.81 -3.00
CA ILE A 260 -4.15 13.64 -2.11
C ILE A 260 -5.62 13.23 -2.20
N ASP A 261 -6.12 13.06 -3.41
CA ASP A 261 -7.51 12.65 -3.64
C ASP A 261 -7.78 11.26 -3.05
N VAL A 262 -6.87 10.31 -3.28
CA VAL A 262 -7.00 8.94 -2.76
C VAL A 262 -6.89 8.90 -1.22
N LEU A 263 -5.99 9.70 -0.62
CA LEU A 263 -5.89 9.80 0.83
C LEU A 263 -7.19 10.32 1.47
N GLY A 264 -7.77 11.36 0.89
CA GLY A 264 -9.03 11.94 1.38
C GLY A 264 -10.18 10.93 1.41
N LEU A 265 -10.14 9.92 0.55
CA LEU A 265 -11.12 8.86 0.48
C LEU A 265 -10.88 7.75 1.52
N LEU A 266 -9.62 7.38 1.75
CA LEU A 266 -9.23 6.36 2.72
C LEU A 266 -9.32 6.86 4.16
N SER A 267 -8.89 8.07 4.41
CA SER A 267 -8.83 8.71 5.73
C SER A 267 -9.35 10.15 5.68
N PRO A 268 -10.67 10.37 5.78
CA PRO A 268 -11.25 11.71 5.68
C PRO A 268 -10.73 12.71 6.73
N SER A 269 -10.29 12.21 7.90
CA SER A 269 -9.65 13.03 8.94
C SER A 269 -8.27 13.52 8.53
N ALA A 270 -7.57 12.79 7.69
CA ALA A 270 -6.28 13.21 7.15
C ALA A 270 -6.41 14.29 6.07
N ALA A 271 -7.46 14.21 5.25
CA ALA A 271 -7.71 15.18 4.18
C ALA A 271 -8.17 16.56 4.69
N ALA A 272 -8.71 16.63 5.92
CA ALA A 272 -9.18 17.91 6.51
C ALA A 272 -8.02 18.82 6.99
N ILE A 273 -6.77 18.36 6.89
CA ILE A 273 -5.57 19.09 7.35
C ILE A 273 -4.87 19.79 6.16
N TRP A 274 -5.27 19.48 4.92
CA TRP A 274 -4.74 20.02 3.68
C TRP A 274 -5.82 20.80 2.90
#